data_7cb9de006d7825d4065efa0e7a1307d1
#
_entry.id   7cb9de006d7825d4065efa0e7a1307d1
#
_cell.length_a   1.000
_cell.length_b   1.000
_cell.length_c   1.000
_cell.angle_alpha   90.00
_cell.angle_beta   90.00
_cell.angle_gamma   90.00
#
_symmetry.space_group_name_H-M   'P 1'
#
loop_
_entity.id
_entity.type
_entity.pdbx_description
1 polymer ?
#
loop_
_entity_poly.entity_id
_entity_poly.type
_entity_poly.pdbx_seq_one_letter_code
_entity_poly.pdbx_strand_id
1 'polypeptide(L)'
;MKKWFLTAVAALFAAFSAQAQVDLDKEFFSLPDSITTSYLDSVEVKVAKPNNYWLMGVYGGASFMMGYFNPTRNTTSHWAGPVAGFSIMRHFTMFGLFHNMGLEFGGQLNYEGYEFKTNPETGARATESGAYKIDMKVPEVFLLSHFHIDMGEYFKIMAKVGLYGGYRLNIERTLEPDLATYDVYREYQYKFHDYDRRLTYGLQGGIGFGVMLAPFEFHVNAQVKWGWESFWRPDYASPYYYRFAYPLDGVVSFGIYYQLSPRHGHTRGQLKKLARKMAMEELENHE
;
A
#
# COMPACT_ATOMS: atom_id res chain seq x y z
N MET A 1 22.39 -0.18 7.49
CA MET A 1 21.38 -0.64 6.49
C MET A 1 20.28 0.39 6.21
N LYS A 2 19.77 1.20 7.16
CA LYS A 2 18.67 2.17 6.95
C LYS A 2 18.95 3.30 5.93
N LYS A 3 20.18 3.79 5.84
CA LYS A 3 20.52 4.89 4.90
C LYS A 3 20.54 4.46 3.44
N TRP A 4 20.95 3.24 3.15
CA TRP A 4 21.04 2.70 1.78
C TRP A 4 19.67 2.42 1.14
N PHE A 5 18.67 2.06 1.93
CA PHE A 5 17.32 1.79 1.42
C PHE A 5 16.62 3.08 0.96
N LEU A 6 16.73 4.16 1.75
CA LEU A 6 16.18 5.47 1.40
C LEU A 6 16.86 6.06 0.15
N THR A 7 18.18 5.88 0.03
CA THR A 7 18.94 6.37 -1.14
C THR A 7 18.58 5.56 -2.41
N ALA A 8 18.36 4.25 -2.28
CA ALA A 8 17.96 3.40 -3.40
C ALA A 8 16.55 3.74 -3.89
N VAL A 9 15.59 4.00 -2.98
CA VAL A 9 14.23 4.42 -3.33
C VAL A 9 14.23 5.80 -4.00
N ALA A 10 14.98 6.76 -3.45
CA ALA A 10 15.12 8.09 -4.06
C ALA A 10 15.80 8.05 -5.43
N ALA A 11 16.82 7.19 -5.61
CA ALA A 11 17.50 7.00 -6.88
C ALA A 11 16.60 6.31 -7.92
N LEU A 12 15.75 5.36 -7.50
CA LEU A 12 14.74 4.77 -8.39
C LEU A 12 13.72 5.83 -8.86
N PHE A 13 13.21 6.66 -7.97
CA PHE A 13 12.28 7.74 -8.33
C PHE A 13 12.93 8.77 -9.27
N ALA A 14 14.20 9.14 -9.03
CA ALA A 14 14.95 10.05 -9.89
C ALA A 14 15.24 9.45 -11.26
N ALA A 15 15.58 8.16 -11.33
CA ALA A 15 15.85 7.47 -12.61
C ALA A 15 14.58 7.31 -13.45
N PHE A 16 13.42 7.01 -12.84
CA PHE A 16 12.15 6.93 -13.55
C PHE A 16 11.67 8.30 -14.08
N SER A 17 11.88 9.38 -13.33
CA SER A 17 11.54 10.72 -13.80
C SER A 17 12.45 11.21 -14.91
N ALA A 18 13.74 10.89 -14.87
CA ALA A 18 14.70 11.27 -15.92
C ALA A 18 14.48 10.49 -17.23
N GLN A 19 14.22 9.18 -17.19
CA GLN A 19 13.94 8.40 -18.39
C GLN A 19 12.60 8.77 -19.05
N ALA A 20 11.58 9.13 -18.27
CA ALA A 20 10.30 9.56 -18.81
C ALA A 20 10.40 10.92 -19.55
N GLN A 21 11.40 11.74 -19.25
CA GLN A 21 11.63 13.04 -19.87
C GLN A 21 12.50 12.93 -21.13
N VAL A 22 13.49 12.03 -21.15
CA VAL A 22 14.44 11.89 -22.24
C VAL A 22 13.84 11.30 -23.53
N ASP A 23 12.86 10.39 -23.41
CA ASP A 23 12.22 9.78 -24.60
C ASP A 23 11.20 10.70 -25.28
N LEU A 24 10.66 11.69 -24.58
CA LEU A 24 9.73 12.68 -25.13
C LEU A 24 10.44 13.65 -26.08
N ASP A 25 11.66 14.06 -25.74
CA ASP A 25 12.38 15.09 -26.49
C ASP A 25 12.93 14.55 -27.82
N LYS A 26 13.34 13.29 -27.89
CA LYS A 26 13.98 12.74 -29.09
C LYS A 26 13.02 12.42 -30.24
N GLU A 27 11.78 11.99 -29.97
CA GLU A 27 10.79 11.73 -31.03
C GLU A 27 10.07 13.01 -31.50
N PHE A 28 9.96 14.02 -30.64
CA PHE A 28 9.34 15.31 -30.97
C PHE A 28 10.20 16.20 -31.84
N PHE A 29 11.55 16.17 -31.69
CA PHE A 29 12.50 16.93 -32.46
C PHE A 29 12.69 16.43 -33.88
N SER A 30 12.06 15.35 -34.30
CA SER A 30 12.11 14.84 -35.67
C SER A 30 10.99 15.37 -36.59
N LEU A 31 10.05 16.15 -36.05
CA LEU A 31 8.98 16.79 -36.84
C LEU A 31 9.38 18.23 -37.20
N PRO A 32 8.98 18.74 -38.37
CA PRO A 32 9.26 20.12 -38.77
C PRO A 32 8.71 21.13 -37.76
N ASP A 33 9.50 22.16 -37.41
CA ASP A 33 9.21 23.15 -36.35
C ASP A 33 7.86 23.88 -36.51
N SER A 34 7.36 24.03 -37.75
CA SER A 34 6.09 24.70 -38.05
C SER A 34 4.84 23.90 -37.65
N ILE A 35 4.98 22.57 -37.54
CA ILE A 35 3.88 21.68 -37.22
C ILE A 35 3.80 21.46 -35.68
N THR A 36 4.93 21.52 -34.99
CA THR A 36 5.04 21.21 -33.57
C THR A 36 4.36 22.19 -32.64
N THR A 37 4.49 23.48 -32.88
CA THR A 37 3.97 24.51 -31.94
C THR A 37 2.44 24.65 -32.00
N SER A 38 1.85 24.70 -33.21
CA SER A 38 0.40 24.82 -33.36
C SER A 38 -0.35 23.54 -32.91
N TYR A 39 0.27 22.38 -33.09
CA TYR A 39 -0.29 21.11 -32.66
C TYR A 39 -0.21 20.87 -31.17
N LEU A 40 0.90 21.21 -30.54
CA LEU A 40 1.06 21.13 -29.10
C LEU A 40 0.03 22.00 -28.39
N ASP A 41 -0.17 23.25 -28.84
CA ASP A 41 -1.16 24.13 -28.25
C ASP A 41 -2.59 23.61 -28.44
N SER A 42 -2.93 23.06 -29.60
CA SER A 42 -4.26 22.49 -29.87
C SER A 42 -4.52 21.17 -29.14
N VAL A 43 -3.49 20.35 -28.99
CA VAL A 43 -3.52 19.07 -28.26
C VAL A 43 -3.53 19.34 -26.77
N GLU A 44 -2.70 20.24 -26.23
CA GLU A 44 -2.72 20.60 -24.81
C GLU A 44 -4.07 21.20 -24.38
N VAL A 45 -4.67 22.07 -25.18
CA VAL A 45 -5.98 22.66 -24.87
C VAL A 45 -7.11 21.61 -24.86
N LYS A 46 -7.07 20.60 -25.74
CA LYS A 46 -8.07 19.51 -25.74
C LYS A 46 -7.81 18.44 -24.69
N VAL A 47 -6.58 18.31 -24.25
CA VAL A 47 -6.06 17.20 -23.45
C VAL A 47 -5.87 17.56 -21.98
N ALA A 48 -5.81 18.85 -21.66
CA ALA A 48 -5.63 19.37 -20.30
C ALA A 48 -6.85 19.20 -19.39
N LYS A 49 -7.81 18.31 -19.73
CA LYS A 49 -8.84 17.93 -18.75
C LYS A 49 -8.21 17.02 -17.70
N PRO A 50 -8.22 17.45 -16.43
CA PRO A 50 -7.68 16.65 -15.35
C PRO A 50 -8.34 15.27 -15.30
N ASN A 51 -7.55 14.27 -15.00
CA ASN A 51 -8.01 12.90 -14.91
C ASN A 51 -8.79 12.67 -13.60
N ASN A 52 -9.88 13.43 -13.43
CA ASN A 52 -10.72 13.40 -12.25
C ASN A 52 -11.79 12.34 -12.41
N TYR A 53 -11.68 11.25 -11.66
CA TYR A 53 -12.69 10.22 -11.66
C TYR A 53 -12.73 9.48 -10.31
N TRP A 54 -13.84 8.82 -10.07
CA TRP A 54 -14.07 8.05 -8.87
C TRP A 54 -14.01 6.56 -9.18
N LEU A 55 -13.38 5.82 -8.30
CA LEU A 55 -13.35 4.36 -8.29
C LEU A 55 -13.92 3.86 -6.98
N MET A 56 -14.65 2.76 -7.05
CA MET A 56 -15.05 1.98 -5.89
C MET A 56 -14.78 0.52 -6.18
N GLY A 57 -14.22 -0.20 -5.23
CA GLY A 57 -13.88 -1.60 -5.44
C GLY A 57 -13.72 -2.39 -4.17
N VAL A 58 -13.52 -3.68 -4.40
CA VAL A 58 -13.24 -4.66 -3.37
C VAL A 58 -11.90 -5.31 -3.66
N TYR A 59 -11.22 -5.73 -2.61
CA TYR A 59 -9.94 -6.41 -2.74
C TYR A 59 -9.81 -7.52 -1.70
N GLY A 60 -8.96 -8.47 -2.04
CA GLY A 60 -8.55 -9.54 -1.16
C GLY A 60 -7.05 -9.79 -1.26
N GLY A 61 -6.48 -10.37 -0.22
CA GLY A 61 -5.04 -10.59 -0.17
C GLY A 61 -4.58 -11.37 1.02
N ALA A 62 -3.32 -11.17 1.37
CA ALA A 62 -2.64 -11.83 2.45
C ALA A 62 -1.88 -10.83 3.32
N SER A 63 -1.89 -11.06 4.63
CA SER A 63 -1.13 -10.32 5.62
C SER A 63 0.01 -11.16 6.16
N PHE A 64 1.19 -10.55 6.25
CA PHE A 64 2.41 -11.12 6.81
C PHE A 64 2.93 -10.17 7.87
N MET A 65 3.04 -10.64 9.09
CA MET A 65 3.40 -9.78 10.20
C MET A 65 4.65 -10.24 10.92
N MET A 66 5.37 -9.29 11.48
CA MET A 66 6.43 -9.49 12.47
C MET A 66 6.30 -8.44 13.57
N GLY A 67 6.76 -8.77 14.77
CA GLY A 67 6.78 -7.84 15.90
C GLY A 67 8.19 -7.35 16.22
N TYR A 68 8.30 -6.09 16.61
CA TYR A 68 9.50 -5.52 17.22
C TYR A 68 9.33 -5.52 18.73
N PHE A 69 10.19 -6.27 19.42
CA PHE A 69 10.10 -6.49 20.85
C PHE A 69 11.25 -5.83 21.61
N ASN A 70 10.94 -5.30 22.79
CA ASN A 70 11.89 -4.96 23.84
C ASN A 70 11.49 -5.67 25.14
N PRO A 71 12.31 -6.53 25.76
CA PRO A 71 13.61 -7.02 25.27
C PRO A 71 13.50 -7.74 23.93
N THR A 72 14.59 -7.73 23.18
CA THR A 72 14.62 -8.34 21.84
C THR A 72 14.24 -9.80 21.89
N ARG A 73 13.23 -10.14 21.11
CA ARG A 73 12.76 -11.51 20.87
C ARG A 73 12.72 -11.75 19.38
N ASN A 74 13.24 -12.88 18.95
CA ASN A 74 13.21 -13.22 17.52
C ASN A 74 11.84 -13.75 17.12
N THR A 75 11.17 -13.03 16.22
CA THR A 75 9.94 -13.48 15.58
C THR A 75 10.19 -13.93 14.15
N THR A 76 9.35 -14.84 13.67
CA THR A 76 9.26 -15.14 12.25
C THR A 76 8.35 -14.09 11.59
N SER A 77 8.59 -13.82 10.30
CA SER A 77 7.53 -13.27 9.47
C SER A 77 6.44 -14.33 9.37
N HIS A 78 5.30 -14.04 9.95
CA HIS A 78 4.23 -14.99 10.11
C HIS A 78 3.10 -14.66 9.14
N TRP A 79 2.54 -15.69 8.49
CA TRP A 79 1.27 -15.58 7.78
C TRP A 79 0.18 -15.33 8.82
N ALA A 80 -0.24 -14.08 8.96
CA ALA A 80 -1.27 -13.72 9.92
C ALA A 80 -2.67 -14.12 9.43
N GLY A 81 -2.91 -14.07 8.12
CA GLY A 81 -4.18 -14.52 7.55
C GLY A 81 -4.58 -13.81 6.26
N PRO A 82 -5.79 -14.08 5.76
CA PRO A 82 -6.34 -13.38 4.61
C PRO A 82 -6.70 -11.95 4.97
N VAL A 83 -6.62 -11.06 3.98
CA VAL A 83 -7.11 -9.69 4.05
C VAL A 83 -8.26 -9.54 3.06
N ALA A 84 -9.33 -8.91 3.47
CA ALA A 84 -10.44 -8.56 2.58
C ALA A 84 -10.96 -7.17 2.94
N GLY A 85 -11.26 -6.37 1.92
CA GLY A 85 -11.71 -5.01 2.16
C GLY A 85 -12.37 -4.38 0.96
N PHE A 86 -12.82 -3.16 1.18
CA PHE A 86 -13.35 -2.28 0.14
C PHE A 86 -12.69 -0.92 0.24
N SER A 87 -12.59 -0.22 -0.88
CA SER A 87 -12.16 1.18 -0.87
C SER A 87 -12.82 2.00 -1.96
N ILE A 88 -12.86 3.29 -1.71
CA ILE A 88 -13.28 4.32 -2.65
C ILE A 88 -12.06 5.20 -2.89
N MET A 89 -11.75 5.41 -4.16
CA MET A 89 -10.64 6.26 -4.58
C MET A 89 -11.18 7.42 -5.39
N ARG A 90 -10.60 8.59 -5.18
CA ARG A 90 -10.82 9.75 -6.01
C ARG A 90 -9.50 10.21 -6.60
N HIS A 91 -9.42 10.20 -7.92
CA HIS A 91 -8.32 10.81 -8.65
C HIS A 91 -8.65 12.28 -8.91
N PHE A 92 -7.68 13.15 -8.70
CA PHE A 92 -7.88 14.60 -8.89
C PHE A 92 -6.57 15.32 -9.14
N THR A 93 -6.69 16.54 -9.62
CA THR A 93 -5.57 17.48 -9.75
C THR A 93 -5.47 18.31 -8.49
N MET A 94 -4.37 18.15 -7.76
CA MET A 94 -4.14 18.91 -6.52
C MET A 94 -3.51 20.26 -6.85
N PHE A 95 -4.12 21.33 -6.36
CA PHE A 95 -3.69 22.75 -6.56
C PHE A 95 -3.50 23.17 -8.02
N GLY A 96 -4.09 22.48 -8.99
CA GLY A 96 -3.88 22.74 -10.41
C GLY A 96 -2.49 22.38 -10.95
N LEU A 97 -1.58 21.89 -10.09
CA LEU A 97 -0.19 21.60 -10.41
C LEU A 97 0.08 20.08 -10.50
N PHE A 98 -0.49 19.30 -9.60
CA PHE A 98 -0.24 17.86 -9.51
C PHE A 98 -1.43 17.07 -10.08
N HIS A 99 -1.33 16.66 -11.33
CA HIS A 99 -2.41 16.02 -12.08
C HIS A 99 -2.64 14.54 -11.74
N ASN A 100 -1.70 13.94 -11.03
CA ASN A 100 -1.65 12.51 -10.80
C ASN A 100 -1.81 12.13 -9.32
N MET A 101 -2.57 12.92 -8.59
CA MET A 101 -2.85 12.67 -7.18
C MET A 101 -4.20 11.99 -6.98
N GLY A 102 -4.36 11.38 -5.84
CA GLY A 102 -5.64 10.84 -5.41
C GLY A 102 -5.70 10.59 -3.92
N LEU A 103 -6.91 10.39 -3.46
CA LEU A 103 -7.21 9.95 -2.10
C LEU A 103 -7.96 8.63 -2.17
N GLU A 104 -7.59 7.72 -1.29
CA GLU A 104 -8.24 6.43 -1.08
C GLU A 104 -8.70 6.35 0.36
N PHE A 105 -9.99 6.10 0.56
CA PHE A 105 -10.59 5.79 1.84
C PHE A 105 -11.18 4.39 1.78
N GLY A 106 -10.95 3.59 2.81
CA GLY A 106 -11.48 2.23 2.81
C GLY A 106 -11.53 1.60 4.19
N GLY A 107 -12.11 0.42 4.20
CA GLY A 107 -12.16 -0.46 5.35
C GLY A 107 -11.76 -1.88 4.97
N GLN A 108 -11.09 -2.56 5.87
CA GLN A 108 -10.64 -3.93 5.66
C GLN A 108 -10.73 -4.75 6.94
N LEU A 109 -10.91 -6.04 6.76
CA LEU A 109 -10.66 -7.01 7.79
C LEU A 109 -9.25 -7.55 7.57
N ASN A 110 -8.37 -7.29 8.52
CA ASN A 110 -7.00 -7.75 8.54
C ASN A 110 -6.78 -8.74 9.67
N TYR A 111 -5.70 -9.50 9.57
CA TYR A 111 -5.22 -10.39 10.62
C TYR A 111 -3.83 -9.94 11.01
N GLU A 112 -3.64 -9.67 12.31
CA GLU A 112 -2.35 -9.42 12.93
C GLU A 112 -1.90 -10.66 13.68
N GLY A 113 -0.61 -10.95 13.66
CA GLY A 113 -0.09 -12.09 14.40
C GLY A 113 1.43 -12.17 14.36
N TYR A 114 1.99 -12.89 15.32
CA TYR A 114 3.42 -13.17 15.37
C TYR A 114 3.70 -14.53 15.99
N GLU A 115 4.84 -15.09 15.62
CA GLU A 115 5.33 -16.35 16.13
C GLU A 115 6.79 -16.20 16.55
N PHE A 116 7.13 -16.67 17.74
CA PHE A 116 8.51 -16.65 18.23
C PHE A 116 9.32 -17.79 17.62
N LYS A 117 10.53 -17.48 17.18
CA LYS A 117 11.48 -18.46 16.66
C LYS A 117 12.03 -19.31 17.80
N THR A 118 12.19 -20.60 17.53
CA THR A 118 12.98 -21.50 18.37
C THR A 118 14.45 -21.13 18.24
N ASN A 119 15.15 -20.99 19.35
CA ASN A 119 16.59 -20.80 19.34
C ASN A 119 17.26 -22.12 18.88
N PRO A 120 18.03 -22.12 17.80
CA PRO A 120 18.64 -23.34 17.27
C PRO A 120 19.71 -23.94 18.19
N GLU A 121 20.32 -23.15 19.08
CA GLU A 121 21.38 -23.58 19.99
C GLU A 121 20.82 -24.25 21.26
N THR A 122 19.74 -23.71 21.80
CA THR A 122 19.17 -24.17 23.08
C THR A 122 17.91 -25.00 22.92
N GLY A 123 17.30 -25.00 21.72
CA GLY A 123 16.00 -25.59 21.49
C GLY A 123 14.84 -24.86 22.19
N ALA A 124 15.13 -23.81 22.95
CA ALA A 124 14.12 -23.05 23.67
C ALA A 124 13.44 -22.02 22.76
N ARG A 125 12.17 -21.78 23.01
CA ARG A 125 11.36 -20.76 22.32
C ARG A 125 10.90 -19.72 23.34
N ALA A 126 10.95 -18.46 22.96
CA ALA A 126 10.35 -17.39 23.75
C ALA A 126 8.82 -17.55 23.77
N THR A 127 8.21 -17.19 24.89
CA THR A 127 6.76 -17.18 25.02
C THR A 127 6.28 -15.85 25.60
N GLU A 128 5.04 -15.51 25.30
CA GLU A 128 4.31 -14.44 25.97
C GLU A 128 3.05 -15.02 26.58
N SER A 129 2.93 -14.95 27.91
CA SER A 129 1.84 -15.59 28.64
C SER A 129 1.68 -17.08 28.31
N GLY A 130 2.81 -17.81 28.17
CA GLY A 130 2.82 -19.22 27.80
C GLY A 130 2.57 -19.53 26.33
N ALA A 131 2.28 -18.53 25.51
CA ALA A 131 2.02 -18.69 24.08
C ALA A 131 3.26 -18.38 23.24
N TYR A 132 3.52 -19.20 22.24
CA TYR A 132 4.58 -18.96 21.27
C TYR A 132 4.06 -18.32 19.97
N LYS A 133 2.77 -18.40 19.70
CA LYS A 133 2.10 -17.82 18.54
C LYS A 133 0.84 -17.10 18.98
N ILE A 134 0.61 -15.95 18.39
CA ILE A 134 -0.59 -15.13 18.66
C ILE A 134 -1.16 -14.67 17.32
N ASP A 135 -2.48 -14.84 17.16
CA ASP A 135 -3.26 -14.40 16.02
C ASP A 135 -4.43 -13.54 16.49
N MET A 136 -4.71 -12.45 15.77
CA MET A 136 -5.76 -11.48 16.10
C MET A 136 -6.50 -11.05 14.84
N LYS A 137 -7.83 -10.87 14.92
CA LYS A 137 -8.65 -10.27 13.85
C LYS A 137 -8.83 -8.79 14.11
N VAL A 138 -8.59 -7.98 13.09
CA VAL A 138 -8.56 -6.52 13.21
C VAL A 138 -9.34 -5.90 12.06
N PRO A 139 -10.58 -5.46 12.27
CA PRO A 139 -11.23 -4.51 11.38
C PRO A 139 -10.48 -3.19 11.43
N GLU A 140 -10.18 -2.66 10.27
CA GLU A 140 -9.40 -1.44 10.09
C GLU A 140 -10.09 -0.49 9.13
N VAL A 141 -9.86 0.79 9.35
CA VAL A 141 -10.17 1.87 8.40
C VAL A 141 -8.88 2.57 8.05
N PHE A 142 -8.78 3.06 6.82
CA PHE A 142 -7.59 3.76 6.36
C PHE A 142 -7.93 4.93 5.46
N LEU A 143 -7.04 5.91 5.45
CA LEU A 143 -7.05 7.06 4.55
C LEU A 143 -5.65 7.20 3.95
N LEU A 144 -5.55 6.96 2.65
CA LEU A 144 -4.29 7.02 1.92
C LEU A 144 -4.33 8.13 0.87
N SER A 145 -3.26 8.88 0.76
CA SER A 145 -2.96 9.67 -0.42
C SER A 145 -2.17 8.81 -1.39
N HIS A 146 -2.44 8.89 -2.66
CA HIS A 146 -1.65 8.20 -3.67
C HIS A 146 -1.24 9.14 -4.79
N PHE A 147 -0.06 8.87 -5.31
CA PHE A 147 0.45 9.42 -6.55
C PHE A 147 0.47 8.31 -7.58
N HIS A 148 0.01 8.58 -8.81
CA HIS A 148 0.00 7.58 -9.86
C HIS A 148 0.65 8.11 -11.15
N ILE A 149 1.27 7.19 -11.89
CA ILE A 149 1.84 7.44 -13.21
C ILE A 149 1.19 6.47 -14.17
N ASP A 150 0.57 7.01 -15.21
CA ASP A 150 -0.02 6.21 -16.27
C ASP A 150 1.07 5.77 -17.26
N MET A 151 1.17 4.47 -17.50
CA MET A 151 2.11 3.85 -18.43
C MET A 151 1.36 3.30 -19.63
N GLY A 152 1.52 3.91 -20.78
CA GLY A 152 0.77 3.50 -21.97
C GLY A 152 -0.72 3.80 -21.87
N GLU A 153 -1.54 2.90 -22.41
CA GLU A 153 -3.01 3.07 -22.45
C GLU A 153 -3.74 2.39 -21.30
N TYR A 154 -3.14 1.30 -20.80
CA TYR A 154 -3.84 0.37 -19.92
C TYR A 154 -3.20 0.22 -18.54
N PHE A 155 -2.00 0.73 -18.33
CA PHE A 155 -1.26 0.48 -17.11
C PHE A 155 -1.06 1.74 -16.28
N LYS A 156 -1.04 1.59 -14.98
CA LYS A 156 -0.64 2.64 -14.04
C LYS A 156 0.16 2.06 -12.89
N ILE A 157 1.11 2.85 -12.40
CA ILE A 157 1.83 2.58 -11.17
C ILE A 157 1.36 3.60 -10.14
N MET A 158 1.18 3.15 -8.90
CA MET A 158 0.75 3.98 -7.79
C MET A 158 1.73 3.87 -6.64
N ALA A 159 2.04 4.98 -6.00
CA ALA A 159 2.68 5.04 -4.70
C ALA A 159 1.68 5.57 -3.70
N LYS A 160 1.47 4.87 -2.59
CA LYS A 160 0.45 5.16 -1.59
C LYS A 160 1.08 5.41 -0.24
N VAL A 161 0.56 6.38 0.50
CA VAL A 161 0.96 6.65 1.88
C VAL A 161 -0.20 7.28 2.64
N GLY A 162 -0.36 6.92 3.90
CA GLY A 162 -1.40 7.49 4.75
C GLY A 162 -1.47 6.83 6.11
N LEU A 163 -2.61 6.95 6.72
CA LEU A 163 -2.87 6.49 8.08
C LEU A 163 -3.88 5.36 8.08
N TYR A 164 -3.74 4.47 9.04
CA TYR A 164 -4.73 3.46 9.34
C TYR A 164 -5.04 3.44 10.84
N GLY A 165 -6.21 2.95 11.16
CA GLY A 165 -6.62 2.66 12.53
C GLY A 165 -7.54 1.46 12.56
N GLY A 166 -7.43 0.64 13.59
CA GLY A 166 -8.19 -0.58 13.74
C GLY A 166 -8.43 -0.97 15.20
N TYR A 167 -9.21 -2.01 15.36
CA TYR A 167 -9.53 -2.53 16.66
C TYR A 167 -9.43 -4.05 16.71
N ARG A 168 -8.62 -4.60 17.60
CA ARG A 168 -8.42 -6.04 17.80
C ARG A 168 -9.65 -6.64 18.44
N LEU A 169 -10.43 -7.41 17.66
CA LEU A 169 -11.70 -8.00 18.12
C LEU A 169 -11.49 -9.21 19.00
N ASN A 170 -10.60 -10.10 18.58
CA ASN A 170 -10.28 -11.33 19.27
C ASN A 170 -8.79 -11.59 19.29
N ILE A 171 -8.38 -12.46 20.17
CA ILE A 171 -7.02 -12.95 20.28
C ILE A 171 -7.07 -14.47 20.40
N GLU A 172 -6.19 -15.14 19.70
CA GLU A 172 -5.97 -16.57 19.82
C GLU A 172 -4.48 -16.82 20.09
N ARG A 173 -4.20 -17.49 21.19
CA ARG A 173 -2.84 -17.82 21.65
C ARG A 173 -2.61 -19.31 21.52
N THR A 174 -1.61 -19.70 20.75
CA THR A 174 -1.14 -21.08 20.70
C THR A 174 -0.09 -21.28 21.80
N LEU A 175 -0.49 -22.08 22.81
CA LEU A 175 0.34 -22.35 23.99
C LEU A 175 1.40 -23.39 23.69
N GLU A 176 2.56 -23.27 24.37
CA GLU A 176 3.53 -24.39 24.39
C GLU A 176 2.92 -25.60 25.05
N PRO A 177 3.18 -26.84 24.53
CA PRO A 177 2.54 -28.07 25.02
C PRO A 177 2.68 -28.28 26.51
N ASP A 178 3.85 -27.98 27.06
CA ASP A 178 4.13 -28.15 28.50
C ASP A 178 3.37 -27.14 29.36
N LEU A 179 3.12 -25.92 28.83
CA LEU A 179 2.42 -24.85 29.52
C LEU A 179 0.90 -24.92 29.33
N ALA A 180 0.43 -25.62 28.30
CA ALA A 180 -0.98 -25.82 28.02
C ALA A 180 -1.73 -26.64 29.11
N THR A 181 -0.99 -27.33 29.97
CA THR A 181 -1.55 -28.07 31.10
C THR A 181 -1.96 -27.19 32.28
N TYR A 182 -1.44 -25.95 32.34
CA TYR A 182 -1.72 -25.01 33.43
C TYR A 182 -2.95 -24.15 33.14
N ASP A 183 -3.92 -24.15 34.03
CA ASP A 183 -5.18 -23.40 33.88
C ASP A 183 -4.97 -21.89 33.72
N VAL A 184 -3.94 -21.34 34.38
CA VAL A 184 -3.57 -19.91 34.29
C VAL A 184 -3.31 -19.48 32.85
N TYR A 185 -2.66 -20.31 32.02
CA TYR A 185 -2.41 -19.98 30.62
C TYR A 185 -3.63 -20.26 29.74
N ARG A 186 -4.37 -21.33 30.03
CA ARG A 186 -5.60 -21.70 29.30
C ARG A 186 -6.70 -20.66 29.42
N GLU A 187 -6.84 -20.00 30.56
CA GLU A 187 -7.85 -18.98 30.79
C GLU A 187 -7.75 -17.84 29.75
N TYR A 188 -6.51 -17.45 29.38
CA TYR A 188 -6.27 -16.34 28.46
C TYR A 188 -6.01 -16.77 27.02
N GLN A 189 -6.25 -18.04 26.68
CA GLN A 189 -6.03 -18.51 25.30
C GLN A 189 -6.86 -17.75 24.28
N TYR A 190 -8.09 -17.38 24.64
CA TYR A 190 -9.03 -16.66 23.78
C TYR A 190 -9.51 -15.33 24.39
N LYS A 191 -8.86 -14.86 25.44
CA LYS A 191 -9.20 -13.63 26.13
C LYS A 191 -8.03 -12.66 26.15
N PHE A 192 -8.34 -11.38 26.07
CA PHE A 192 -7.35 -10.33 26.27
C PHE A 192 -7.02 -10.22 27.76
N HIS A 193 -5.75 -10.00 28.06
CA HIS A 193 -5.31 -9.56 29.38
C HIS A 193 -5.65 -8.07 29.59
N ASP A 194 -5.68 -7.61 30.81
CA ASP A 194 -5.91 -6.19 31.15
C ASP A 194 -4.82 -5.27 30.60
N TYR A 195 -3.63 -5.80 30.36
CA TYR A 195 -2.52 -5.06 29.77
C TYR A 195 -2.48 -5.12 28.24
N ASP A 196 -3.28 -5.94 27.60
CA ASP A 196 -3.36 -5.99 26.14
C ASP A 196 -4.05 -4.73 25.60
N ARG A 197 -3.51 -4.19 24.54
CA ARG A 197 -4.11 -3.05 23.86
C ARG A 197 -4.90 -3.52 22.64
N ARG A 198 -6.13 -3.07 22.55
CA ARG A 198 -7.03 -3.43 21.46
C ARG A 198 -7.01 -2.44 20.30
N LEU A 199 -6.74 -1.16 20.59
CA LEU A 199 -6.60 -0.16 19.54
C LEU A 199 -5.27 -0.35 18.82
N THR A 200 -5.28 -0.30 17.50
CA THR A 200 -4.09 -0.27 16.64
C THR A 200 -4.21 0.89 15.68
N TYR A 201 -3.13 1.60 15.45
CA TYR A 201 -3.07 2.69 14.48
C TYR A 201 -1.62 2.96 14.09
N GLY A 202 -1.44 3.56 12.93
CA GLY A 202 -0.10 3.83 12.45
C GLY A 202 -0.05 4.38 11.04
N LEU A 203 1.13 4.28 10.45
CA LEU A 203 1.41 4.65 9.09
C LEU A 203 1.27 3.43 8.16
N GLN A 204 0.60 3.62 7.03
CA GLN A 204 0.52 2.64 5.95
C GLN A 204 1.06 3.25 4.68
N GLY A 205 1.87 2.50 3.95
CA GLY A 205 2.40 2.95 2.67
C GLY A 205 2.81 1.79 1.79
N GLY A 206 2.91 2.03 0.48
CA GLY A 206 3.27 0.97 -0.44
C GLY A 206 3.20 1.38 -1.90
N ILE A 207 3.32 0.39 -2.74
CA ILE A 207 3.25 0.51 -4.19
C ILE A 207 2.08 -0.31 -4.73
N GLY A 208 1.48 0.18 -5.81
CA GLY A 208 0.43 -0.52 -6.53
C GLY A 208 0.68 -0.51 -8.02
N PHE A 209 0.21 -1.55 -8.67
CA PHE A 209 0.16 -1.66 -10.11
C PHE A 209 -1.30 -1.84 -10.54
N GLY A 210 -1.74 -1.06 -11.52
CA GLY A 210 -3.11 -1.10 -12.00
C GLY A 210 -3.21 -1.38 -13.50
N VAL A 211 -4.20 -2.19 -13.88
CA VAL A 211 -4.61 -2.39 -15.27
C VAL A 211 -5.97 -1.75 -15.46
N MET A 212 -6.03 -0.80 -16.39
CA MET A 212 -7.22 0.02 -16.67
C MET A 212 -7.97 -0.52 -17.88
N LEU A 213 -9.08 -1.21 -17.65
CA LEU A 213 -9.99 -1.73 -18.68
C LEU A 213 -11.39 -1.16 -18.43
N ALA A 214 -11.63 0.06 -18.89
CA ALA A 214 -12.89 0.76 -18.63
C ALA A 214 -14.11 -0.14 -18.92
N PRO A 215 -15.10 -0.22 -18.01
CA PRO A 215 -15.27 0.56 -16.77
C PRO A 215 -14.55 -0.03 -15.53
N PHE A 216 -13.75 -1.09 -15.69
CA PHE A 216 -13.08 -1.77 -14.60
C PHE A 216 -11.58 -1.42 -14.52
N GLU A 217 -11.05 -1.47 -13.32
CA GLU A 217 -9.62 -1.42 -13.05
C GLU A 217 -9.23 -2.55 -12.10
N PHE A 218 -8.12 -3.19 -12.40
CA PHE A 218 -7.56 -4.27 -11.60
C PHE A 218 -6.27 -3.79 -10.95
N HIS A 219 -6.21 -3.83 -9.62
CA HIS A 219 -5.05 -3.35 -8.88
C HIS A 219 -4.37 -4.48 -8.11
N VAL A 220 -3.06 -4.54 -8.19
CA VAL A 220 -2.21 -5.33 -7.31
C VAL A 220 -1.45 -4.35 -6.42
N ASN A 221 -1.54 -4.51 -5.11
CA ASN A 221 -0.89 -3.62 -4.16
C ASN A 221 0.01 -4.43 -3.21
N ALA A 222 1.18 -3.89 -2.93
CA ALA A 222 2.07 -4.33 -1.87
C ALA A 222 2.27 -3.16 -0.89
N GLN A 223 1.88 -3.34 0.35
CA GLN A 223 1.84 -2.29 1.36
C GLN A 223 2.54 -2.75 2.63
N VAL A 224 3.11 -1.82 3.35
CA VAL A 224 3.69 -2.02 4.67
C VAL A 224 2.96 -1.11 5.65
N LYS A 225 2.53 -1.67 6.76
CA LYS A 225 1.90 -0.96 7.87
C LYS A 225 2.86 -0.97 9.05
N TRP A 226 3.12 0.20 9.56
CA TRP A 226 3.92 0.39 10.76
C TRP A 226 3.04 0.91 11.88
N GLY A 227 2.75 0.03 12.84
CA GLY A 227 1.95 0.39 14.01
C GLY A 227 2.74 1.24 15.00
N TRP A 228 2.09 2.28 15.48
CA TRP A 228 2.64 3.16 16.51
C TRP A 228 2.19 2.75 17.92
N GLU A 229 1.19 1.89 17.99
CA GLU A 229 0.68 1.36 19.25
C GLU A 229 1.29 0.00 19.54
N SER A 230 1.83 -0.17 20.75
CA SER A 230 2.33 -1.45 21.24
C SER A 230 1.19 -2.44 21.44
N PHE A 231 1.46 -3.76 21.32
CA PHE A 231 0.48 -4.80 21.67
C PHE A 231 0.09 -4.75 23.14
N TRP A 232 1.01 -4.31 24.00
CA TRP A 232 0.82 -4.24 25.44
C TRP A 232 1.04 -2.83 25.96
N ARG A 233 0.56 -2.59 27.18
CA ARG A 233 0.99 -1.44 27.95
C ARG A 233 2.49 -1.58 28.25
N PRO A 234 3.33 -0.59 27.95
CA PRO A 234 4.79 -0.75 28.01
C PRO A 234 5.33 -1.08 29.39
N ASP A 235 4.63 -0.66 30.44
CA ASP A 235 5.00 -0.77 31.85
C ASP A 235 4.30 -1.90 32.60
N TYR A 236 3.54 -2.78 31.92
CA TYR A 236 2.73 -3.79 32.60
C TYR A 236 3.52 -4.81 33.40
N ALA A 237 4.78 -5.06 33.06
CA ALA A 237 5.62 -6.03 33.75
C ALA A 237 6.39 -5.43 34.93
N SER A 238 6.82 -4.16 34.82
CA SER A 238 7.60 -3.47 35.84
C SER A 238 7.72 -1.97 35.51
N PRO A 239 7.58 -1.07 36.50
CA PRO A 239 7.82 0.36 36.31
C PRO A 239 9.28 0.69 36.00
N TYR A 240 10.22 -0.24 36.29
CA TYR A 240 11.66 -0.07 36.01
C TYR A 240 12.10 -0.68 34.68
N TYR A 241 11.23 -1.42 34.02
CA TYR A 241 11.59 -2.16 32.82
C TYR A 241 10.61 -1.87 31.71
N TYR A 242 11.04 -1.08 30.72
CA TYR A 242 10.21 -0.71 29.60
C TYR A 242 10.07 -1.85 28.61
N ARG A 243 8.90 -2.47 28.57
CA ARG A 243 8.54 -3.51 27.60
C ARG A 243 7.64 -2.93 26.53
N PHE A 244 7.94 -3.26 25.28
CA PHE A 244 7.08 -2.91 24.16
C PHE A 244 7.12 -3.98 23.07
N ALA A 245 6.09 -3.98 22.23
CA ALA A 245 6.02 -4.79 21.04
C ALA A 245 5.19 -4.04 19.99
N TYR A 246 5.86 -3.56 18.96
CA TYR A 246 5.21 -2.83 17.86
C TYR A 246 4.98 -3.73 16.65
N PRO A 247 3.78 -3.67 16.03
CA PRO A 247 3.49 -4.41 14.82
C PRO A 247 4.20 -3.80 13.60
N LEU A 248 4.73 -4.66 12.74
CA LEU A 248 5.11 -4.38 11.37
C LEU A 248 4.44 -5.39 10.46
N ASP A 249 3.52 -4.94 9.64
CA ASP A 249 2.67 -5.79 8.81
C ASP A 249 2.89 -5.50 7.33
N GLY A 250 3.10 -6.54 6.53
CA GLY A 250 3.17 -6.49 5.08
C GLY A 250 1.88 -7.06 4.49
N VAL A 251 1.21 -6.30 3.65
CA VAL A 251 -0.04 -6.71 2.99
C VAL A 251 0.16 -6.74 1.49
N VAL A 252 -0.16 -7.88 0.88
CA VAL A 252 -0.24 -8.02 -0.57
C VAL A 252 -1.68 -8.28 -0.94
N SER A 253 -2.25 -7.46 -1.83
CA SER A 253 -3.66 -7.54 -2.20
C SER A 253 -3.88 -7.39 -3.70
N PHE A 254 -4.95 -8.02 -4.18
CA PHE A 254 -5.51 -7.87 -5.50
C PHE A 254 -6.93 -7.32 -5.38
N GLY A 255 -7.27 -6.32 -6.17
CA GLY A 255 -8.57 -5.66 -6.14
C GLY A 255 -9.16 -5.42 -7.51
N ILE A 256 -10.49 -5.38 -7.54
CA ILE A 256 -11.31 -5.05 -8.72
C ILE A 256 -12.08 -3.79 -8.37
N TYR A 257 -11.92 -2.78 -9.20
CA TYR A 257 -12.52 -1.46 -9.01
C TYR A 257 -13.40 -1.11 -10.20
N TYR A 258 -14.53 -0.49 -9.93
CA TYR A 258 -15.45 0.03 -10.93
C TYR A 258 -15.35 1.55 -10.97
N GLN A 259 -15.30 2.11 -12.19
CA GLN A 259 -15.29 3.55 -12.42
C GLN A 259 -16.72 4.10 -12.25
N LEU A 260 -16.94 4.86 -11.15
CA LEU A 260 -18.22 5.52 -10.87
C LEU A 260 -18.45 6.74 -11.75
N SER A 261 -17.40 7.33 -12.25
CA SER A 261 -17.46 8.42 -13.22
C SER A 261 -16.50 8.15 -14.37
N PRO A 262 -16.86 8.58 -15.59
CA PRO A 262 -16.00 8.38 -16.76
C PRO A 262 -14.64 9.07 -16.55
N ARG A 263 -13.60 8.42 -16.97
CA ARG A 263 -12.27 9.00 -17.04
C ARG A 263 -12.24 10.01 -18.19
N HIS A 264 -12.07 11.29 -17.87
CA HIS A 264 -12.08 12.37 -18.87
C HIS A 264 -10.69 12.67 -19.46
N GLY A 265 -9.63 12.21 -18.82
CA GLY A 265 -8.25 12.40 -19.28
C GLY A 265 -7.77 11.21 -20.12
N HIS A 266 -6.85 11.49 -21.03
CA HIS A 266 -6.16 10.45 -21.77
C HIS A 266 -4.87 10.04 -21.05
N THR A 267 -4.47 8.77 -21.18
CA THR A 267 -3.13 8.36 -20.77
C THR A 267 -2.08 8.98 -21.69
N ARG A 268 -0.84 9.08 -21.22
CA ARG A 268 0.29 9.53 -22.07
C ARG A 268 0.38 8.76 -23.39
N GLY A 269 0.13 7.45 -23.37
CA GLY A 269 0.12 6.62 -24.59
C GLY A 269 -1.01 6.95 -25.56
N GLN A 270 -2.20 7.24 -25.04
CA GLN A 270 -3.35 7.69 -25.85
C GLN A 270 -3.07 9.05 -26.47
N LEU A 271 -2.41 9.96 -25.72
CA LEU A 271 -2.00 11.26 -26.22
C LEU A 271 -1.01 11.14 -27.37
N LYS A 272 0.04 10.32 -27.22
CA LYS A 272 0.99 10.05 -28.30
C LYS A 272 0.31 9.49 -29.56
N LYS A 273 -0.65 8.57 -29.42
CA LYS A 273 -1.38 8.02 -30.57
C LYS A 273 -2.26 9.07 -31.23
N LEU A 274 -2.96 9.90 -30.41
CA LEU A 274 -3.80 10.96 -30.95
C LEU A 274 -2.96 12.01 -31.72
N ALA A 275 -1.84 12.42 -31.15
CA ALA A 275 -0.93 13.37 -31.79
C ALA A 275 -0.36 12.81 -33.09
N ARG A 276 0.06 11.54 -33.13
CA ARG A 276 0.50 10.88 -34.37
C ARG A 276 -0.61 10.81 -35.43
N LYS A 277 -1.84 10.46 -35.03
CA LYS A 277 -2.95 10.40 -35.95
C LYS A 277 -3.26 11.76 -36.57
N MET A 278 -3.29 12.82 -35.74
CA MET A 278 -3.51 14.18 -36.20
C MET A 278 -2.39 14.68 -37.15
N ALA A 279 -1.13 14.37 -36.83
CA ALA A 279 -0.01 14.72 -37.69
C ALA A 279 -0.05 14.00 -39.06
N MET A 280 -0.49 12.74 -39.10
CA MET A 280 -0.66 12.01 -40.36
C MET A 280 -1.81 12.55 -41.21
N GLU A 281 -2.97 12.85 -40.59
CA GLU A 281 -4.14 13.44 -41.27
C GLU A 281 -3.82 14.80 -41.88
N GLU A 282 -2.89 15.57 -41.28
CA GLU A 282 -2.51 16.89 -41.82
C GLU A 282 -1.51 16.76 -42.99
N LEU A 283 -0.60 15.79 -42.93
CA LEU A 283 0.29 15.49 -44.06
C LEU A 283 -0.52 15.01 -45.27
N GLU A 284 -1.54 14.16 -45.08
CA GLU A 284 -2.42 13.71 -46.17
C GLU A 284 -3.28 14.84 -46.75
N ASN A 285 -3.63 15.86 -45.96
CA ASN A 285 -4.41 17.00 -46.47
C ASN A 285 -3.57 18.07 -47.16
N HIS A 286 -2.24 17.98 -47.08
CA HIS A 286 -1.32 18.89 -47.74
C HIS A 286 -0.65 18.30 -49.02
N GLU A 287 -0.86 17.02 -49.32
CA GLU A 287 -0.57 16.40 -50.61
C GLU A 287 -1.77 16.53 -51.58
#